data_0e7d55d485edbf5f54e41eac2810f9c1
#
_entry.id   0e7d55d485edbf5f54e41eac2810f9c1
#
_cell.length_a   1.000
_cell.length_b   1.000
_cell.length_c   1.000
_cell.angle_alpha   90.00
_cell.angle_beta   90.00
_cell.angle_gamma   90.00
#
_symmetry.space_group_name_H-M   'P 1'
#
loop_
_entity.id
_entity.type
_entity.pdbx_description
1 polymer ?
#
loop_
_entity_poly.entity_id
_entity_poly.type
_entity_poly.pdbx_seq_one_letter_code
_entity_poly.pdbx_strand_id
1 'polypeptide(L)'
;MKSRGFSIAACIVFLSVASAFSQHDQSAQLTIHIRDYCDPASFNAAVGPDTCVRDTSAGAITFSGFVTELGADKSVGAWRFAPGQILASQGTTLQLQNLGGETHTFTQVKKFGGGFLDFLNIPSGNPVPAPECAQVVNGSLVPQPPSEENIFIPAGGTATLPLEHEIVARYQCCIHPWMRITITPKDQHHEQVH
;
A
#
# COMPACT_ATOMS: atom_id res chain seq x y z
N MET A 1 28.69 -84.71 27.23
CA MET A 1 27.46 -83.92 27.18
C MET A 1 27.79 -82.61 26.56
N LYS A 2 27.32 -82.34 25.31
CA LYS A 2 27.62 -81.12 24.52
C LYS A 2 26.43 -80.16 24.66
N SER A 3 26.62 -79.01 25.30
CA SER A 3 25.67 -77.94 25.36
C SER A 3 25.72 -77.11 24.09
N ARG A 4 24.60 -76.98 23.37
CA ARG A 4 24.45 -76.13 22.21
C ARG A 4 23.89 -74.79 22.66
N GLY A 5 24.68 -73.73 22.56
CA GLY A 5 24.23 -72.38 22.74
C GLY A 5 23.44 -71.88 21.51
N PHE A 6 22.22 -71.35 21.77
CA PHE A 6 21.36 -70.73 20.77
C PHE A 6 21.61 -69.20 20.81
N SER A 7 22.20 -68.67 19.76
CA SER A 7 22.31 -67.21 19.62
C SER A 7 21.04 -66.65 18.94
N ILE A 8 20.30 -65.82 19.64
CA ILE A 8 19.17 -65.08 19.11
C ILE A 8 19.73 -63.76 18.58
N ALA A 9 19.72 -63.57 17.27
CA ALA A 9 20.03 -62.30 16.64
C ALA A 9 18.76 -61.42 16.67
N ALA A 10 18.81 -60.34 17.43
CA ALA A 10 17.76 -59.35 17.46
C ALA A 10 17.95 -58.37 16.29
N CYS A 11 17.06 -58.44 15.30
CA CYS A 11 16.98 -57.43 14.23
C CYS A 11 16.28 -56.18 14.77
N ILE A 12 17.02 -55.10 14.97
CA ILE A 12 16.45 -53.79 15.29
C ILE A 12 16.09 -53.10 13.97
N VAL A 13 14.80 -53.00 13.70
CA VAL A 13 14.25 -52.23 12.57
C VAL A 13 14.18 -50.78 13.00
N PHE A 14 15.05 -49.92 12.46
CA PHE A 14 14.95 -48.50 12.59
C PHE A 14 13.83 -47.98 11.66
N LEU A 15 12.68 -47.62 12.21
CA LEU A 15 11.68 -46.84 11.52
C LEU A 15 12.15 -45.37 11.49
N SER A 16 12.67 -44.93 10.36
CA SER A 16 12.91 -43.53 10.09
C SER A 16 11.56 -42.82 9.82
N VAL A 17 11.07 -42.09 10.79
CA VAL A 17 9.94 -41.17 10.62
C VAL A 17 10.47 -39.95 9.86
N ALA A 18 10.22 -39.92 8.56
CA ALA A 18 10.44 -38.73 7.75
C ALA A 18 9.40 -37.67 8.18
N SER A 19 9.80 -36.71 9.01
CA SER A 19 9.00 -35.53 9.29
C SER A 19 8.92 -34.69 8.01
N ALA A 20 7.81 -34.75 7.32
CA ALA A 20 7.50 -33.82 6.24
C ALA A 20 7.30 -32.45 6.91
N PHE A 21 8.32 -31.60 6.89
CA PHE A 21 8.17 -30.19 7.14
C PHE A 21 7.32 -29.62 6.02
N SER A 22 6.04 -29.35 6.29
CA SER A 22 5.24 -28.45 5.45
C SER A 22 5.96 -27.10 5.46
N GLN A 23 6.65 -26.76 4.37
CA GLN A 23 7.02 -25.38 4.11
C GLN A 23 5.70 -24.64 4.00
N HIS A 24 5.33 -23.95 5.07
CA HIS A 24 4.29 -22.94 5.03
C HIS A 24 4.86 -21.87 4.10
N ASP A 25 4.29 -21.77 2.92
CA ASP A 25 4.58 -20.70 1.96
C ASP A 25 4.11 -19.40 2.62
N GLN A 26 5.02 -18.76 3.37
CA GLN A 26 4.72 -17.47 3.96
C GLN A 26 4.67 -16.47 2.82
N SER A 27 3.47 -16.09 2.40
CA SER A 27 3.27 -15.02 1.44
C SER A 27 4.08 -13.80 1.89
N ALA A 28 4.94 -13.29 1.00
CA ALA A 28 5.76 -12.12 1.30
C ALA A 28 4.86 -10.95 1.71
N GLN A 29 5.24 -10.24 2.75
CA GLN A 29 4.53 -9.04 3.21
C GLN A 29 5.39 -7.82 2.98
N LEU A 30 4.82 -6.78 2.38
CA LEU A 30 5.46 -5.48 2.16
C LEU A 30 4.64 -4.39 2.80
N THR A 31 5.28 -3.50 3.54
CA THR A 31 4.60 -2.37 4.19
C THR A 31 4.75 -1.11 3.35
N ILE A 32 3.63 -0.43 3.12
CA ILE A 32 3.56 0.90 2.51
C ILE A 32 3.07 1.87 3.57
N HIS A 33 3.90 2.85 3.88
CA HIS A 33 3.52 3.94 4.75
C HIS A 33 2.85 5.05 3.93
N ILE A 34 1.66 5.45 4.33
CA ILE A 34 0.95 6.60 3.84
C ILE A 34 1.27 7.73 4.79
N ARG A 35 1.80 8.83 4.27
CA ARG A 35 2.31 9.93 5.09
C ARG A 35 1.73 11.25 4.63
N ASP A 36 1.37 12.06 5.58
CA ASP A 36 1.19 13.49 5.51
C ASP A 36 1.70 14.10 6.82
N TYR A 37 1.90 15.39 6.82
CA TYR A 37 2.32 16.15 8.00
C TYR A 37 1.45 17.39 8.15
N CYS A 38 0.14 17.24 8.05
CA CYS A 38 -0.81 18.33 8.21
C CYS A 38 -0.74 18.96 9.62
N ASP A 39 -0.84 20.28 9.70
CA ASP A 39 -1.04 21.01 10.95
C ASP A 39 -2.55 21.07 11.26
N PRO A 40 -3.03 20.40 12.34
CA PRO A 40 -4.47 20.32 12.63
C PRO A 40 -5.15 21.67 12.75
N ALA A 41 -4.48 22.65 13.36
CA ALA A 41 -5.08 23.97 13.60
C ALA A 41 -5.37 24.69 12.28
N SER A 42 -4.40 24.75 11.37
CA SER A 42 -4.54 25.48 10.12
C SER A 42 -5.37 24.72 9.07
N PHE A 43 -5.24 23.39 8.98
CA PHE A 43 -6.03 22.60 8.04
C PHE A 43 -7.52 22.59 8.42
N ASN A 44 -7.84 22.35 9.70
CA ASN A 44 -9.22 22.32 10.15
C ASN A 44 -9.89 23.71 10.07
N ALA A 45 -9.12 24.78 10.24
CA ALA A 45 -9.64 26.14 10.04
C ALA A 45 -9.89 26.47 8.57
N ALA A 46 -9.08 25.96 7.65
CA ALA A 46 -9.14 26.28 6.22
C ALA A 46 -10.13 25.40 5.44
N VAL A 47 -10.17 24.11 5.74
CA VAL A 47 -10.92 23.10 4.96
C VAL A 47 -12.20 22.67 5.70
N GLY A 48 -12.12 22.55 7.02
CA GLY A 48 -13.23 22.12 7.85
C GLY A 48 -12.76 21.20 9.00
N PRO A 49 -13.59 21.04 10.03
CA PRO A 49 -13.27 20.19 11.17
C PRO A 49 -13.00 18.75 10.71
N ASP A 50 -12.15 18.06 11.44
CA ASP A 50 -11.77 16.66 11.20
C ASP A 50 -11.02 16.38 9.89
N THR A 51 -10.55 17.41 9.18
CA THR A 51 -9.69 17.25 8.01
C THR A 51 -8.33 16.67 8.41
N CYS A 52 -7.71 17.25 9.44
CA CYS A 52 -6.46 16.77 10.03
C CYS A 52 -6.72 16.43 11.51
N VAL A 53 -6.79 15.15 11.84
CA VAL A 53 -7.23 14.70 13.18
C VAL A 53 -6.09 14.24 14.08
N ARG A 54 -4.86 14.23 13.57
CA ARG A 54 -3.68 13.82 14.34
C ARG A 54 -2.58 14.85 14.23
N ASP A 55 -2.01 15.20 15.37
CA ASP A 55 -0.70 15.85 15.38
C ASP A 55 0.35 14.81 15.00
N THR A 56 0.94 14.97 13.83
CA THR A 56 1.95 14.06 13.29
C THR A 56 3.36 14.42 13.73
N SER A 57 3.49 15.31 14.73
CA SER A 57 4.74 15.70 15.38
C SER A 57 5.46 16.94 14.84
N ALA A 58 6.63 17.23 15.40
CA ALA A 58 7.46 18.38 15.03
C ALA A 58 7.74 18.43 13.53
N GLY A 59 7.33 19.51 12.87
CA GLY A 59 7.50 19.70 11.42
C GLY A 59 6.18 19.68 10.64
N ALA A 60 5.04 19.82 11.34
CA ALA A 60 3.74 19.95 10.70
C ALA A 60 3.73 21.13 9.70
N ILE A 61 3.17 20.86 8.51
CA ILE A 61 3.03 21.85 7.44
C ILE A 61 1.68 22.53 7.60
N THR A 62 1.69 23.85 7.70
CA THR A 62 0.45 24.63 7.73
C THR A 62 -0.27 24.56 6.39
N PHE A 63 -1.58 24.81 6.39
CA PHE A 63 -2.36 24.82 5.14
C PHE A 63 -1.82 25.83 4.11
N SER A 64 -1.36 27.01 4.55
CA SER A 64 -0.73 27.99 3.66
C SER A 64 0.59 27.48 3.07
N GLY A 65 1.41 26.78 3.86
CA GLY A 65 2.65 26.12 3.39
C GLY A 65 2.34 25.03 2.36
N PHE A 66 1.33 24.20 2.64
CA PHE A 66 0.85 23.16 1.72
C PHE A 66 0.42 23.75 0.36
N VAL A 67 -0.40 24.81 0.36
CA VAL A 67 -0.86 25.44 -0.90
C VAL A 67 0.30 26.08 -1.65
N THR A 68 1.25 26.69 -0.95
CA THR A 68 2.44 27.30 -1.55
C THR A 68 3.32 26.26 -2.23
N GLU A 69 3.65 25.16 -1.55
CA GLU A 69 4.47 24.08 -2.10
C GLU A 69 3.75 23.40 -3.28
N LEU A 70 2.46 23.09 -3.14
CA LEU A 70 1.66 22.50 -4.21
C LEU A 70 1.65 23.37 -5.47
N GLY A 71 1.48 24.67 -5.31
CA GLY A 71 1.49 25.62 -6.44
C GLY A 71 2.84 25.69 -7.15
N ALA A 72 3.94 25.65 -6.41
CA ALA A 72 5.30 25.70 -6.93
C ALA A 72 5.73 24.37 -7.57
N ASP A 73 5.56 23.27 -6.85
CA ASP A 73 6.20 21.98 -7.15
C ASP A 73 5.24 20.94 -7.74
N LYS A 74 3.94 21.27 -7.88
CA LYS A 74 2.88 20.36 -8.32
C LYS A 74 2.67 19.16 -7.40
N SER A 75 3.29 19.16 -6.26
CA SER A 75 3.23 18.15 -5.22
C SER A 75 3.59 18.76 -3.88
N VAL A 76 3.25 18.07 -2.78
CA VAL A 76 3.74 18.40 -1.45
C VAL A 76 4.50 17.18 -0.94
N GLY A 77 5.80 17.31 -0.75
CA GLY A 77 6.70 16.18 -0.49
C GLY A 77 6.38 15.41 0.78
N ALA A 78 5.75 16.05 1.74
CA ALA A 78 5.29 15.41 2.97
C ALA A 78 4.11 14.45 2.73
N TRP A 79 3.25 14.70 1.73
CA TRP A 79 2.14 13.84 1.31
C TRP A 79 2.61 12.82 0.29
N ARG A 80 2.85 11.59 0.74
CA ARG A 80 3.42 10.55 -0.12
C ARG A 80 3.10 9.14 0.34
N PHE A 81 3.15 8.20 -0.58
CA PHE A 81 3.36 6.78 -0.29
C PHE A 81 4.87 6.50 -0.16
N ALA A 82 5.26 5.73 0.82
CA ALA A 82 6.65 5.38 1.05
C ALA A 82 6.81 3.85 1.28
N PRO A 83 7.54 3.16 0.37
CA PRO A 83 8.20 3.67 -0.83
C PRO A 83 7.22 4.02 -1.96
N GLY A 84 7.65 4.87 -2.92
CA GLY A 84 6.86 5.22 -4.12
C GLY A 84 6.99 4.23 -5.28
N GLN A 85 7.91 3.26 -5.18
CA GLN A 85 8.10 2.17 -6.13
C GLN A 85 8.51 0.91 -5.38
N ILE A 86 7.97 -0.23 -5.76
CA ILE A 86 8.34 -1.54 -5.21
C ILE A 86 8.38 -2.60 -6.31
N LEU A 87 9.19 -3.63 -6.06
CA LEU A 87 9.15 -4.90 -6.77
C LEU A 87 8.46 -5.92 -5.87
N ALA A 88 7.44 -6.58 -6.38
CA ALA A 88 6.69 -7.58 -5.62
C ALA A 88 6.28 -8.76 -6.50
N SER A 89 6.26 -9.96 -5.93
CA SER A 89 5.75 -11.16 -6.59
C SER A 89 4.24 -11.27 -6.39
N GLN A 90 3.57 -12.01 -7.25
CA GLN A 90 2.19 -12.43 -7.04
C GLN A 90 2.06 -13.14 -5.67
N GLY A 91 0.94 -12.95 -5.01
CA GLY A 91 0.70 -13.47 -3.66
C GLY A 91 1.33 -12.65 -2.53
N THR A 92 2.13 -11.61 -2.86
CA THR A 92 2.58 -10.64 -1.84
C THR A 92 1.39 -9.91 -1.25
N THR A 93 1.36 -9.78 0.07
CA THR A 93 0.37 -8.96 0.78
C THR A 93 0.96 -7.59 1.09
N LEU A 94 0.30 -6.54 0.61
CA LEU A 94 0.63 -5.17 1.00
C LEU A 94 -0.04 -4.85 2.33
N GLN A 95 0.73 -4.37 3.28
CA GLN A 95 0.24 -3.76 4.50
C GLN A 95 0.30 -2.24 4.36
N LEU A 96 -0.85 -1.61 4.31
CA LEU A 96 -1.00 -0.17 4.18
C LEU A 96 -1.13 0.42 5.59
N GLN A 97 -0.30 1.40 5.94
CA GLN A 97 -0.32 2.05 7.24
C GLN A 97 -0.39 3.56 7.05
N ASN A 98 -1.51 4.17 7.41
CA ASN A 98 -1.65 5.61 7.39
C ASN A 98 -1.04 6.20 8.68
N LEU A 99 0.14 6.78 8.55
CA LEU A 99 0.88 7.44 9.63
C LEU A 99 0.57 8.94 9.71
N GLY A 100 -0.23 9.44 8.77
CA GLY A 100 -0.60 10.85 8.65
C GLY A 100 -1.78 11.27 9.51
N GLY A 101 -2.14 12.53 9.40
CA GLY A 101 -3.26 13.16 10.10
C GLY A 101 -4.57 13.21 9.29
N GLU A 102 -4.51 12.96 8.00
CA GLU A 102 -5.66 12.98 7.09
C GLU A 102 -6.09 11.58 6.67
N THR A 103 -7.32 11.46 6.15
CA THR A 103 -7.76 10.27 5.43
C THR A 103 -7.13 10.25 4.04
N HIS A 104 -6.66 9.09 3.62
CA HIS A 104 -6.14 8.87 2.26
C HIS A 104 -6.89 7.73 1.57
N THR A 105 -6.79 7.69 0.24
CA THR A 105 -7.20 6.49 -0.51
C THR A 105 -5.97 5.78 -1.05
N PHE A 106 -6.12 4.47 -1.24
CA PHE A 106 -5.17 3.65 -1.99
C PHE A 106 -5.95 2.99 -3.11
N THR A 107 -5.95 3.65 -4.28
CA THR A 107 -6.84 3.33 -5.39
C THR A 107 -6.03 2.83 -6.56
N GLN A 108 -6.35 1.63 -7.05
CA GLN A 108 -5.75 1.11 -8.26
C GLN A 108 -6.26 1.89 -9.47
N VAL A 109 -5.35 2.36 -10.33
CA VAL A 109 -5.67 3.14 -11.52
C VAL A 109 -4.97 2.59 -12.75
N LYS A 110 -5.64 2.63 -13.89
CA LYS A 110 -5.03 2.27 -15.18
C LYS A 110 -3.95 3.29 -15.57
N LYS A 111 -4.22 4.56 -15.28
CA LYS A 111 -3.34 5.69 -15.55
C LYS A 111 -3.48 6.73 -14.44
N PHE A 112 -2.37 7.27 -13.99
CA PHE A 112 -2.38 8.38 -13.04
C PHE A 112 -3.14 9.59 -13.61
N GLY A 113 -3.97 10.21 -12.78
CA GLY A 113 -4.79 11.36 -13.14
C GLY A 113 -5.10 12.21 -11.91
N GLY A 114 -6.09 13.08 -12.02
CA GLY A 114 -6.64 13.84 -10.90
C GLY A 114 -7.45 12.96 -9.94
N GLY A 115 -7.78 13.51 -8.81
CA GLY A 115 -8.66 12.91 -7.81
C GLY A 115 -10.09 13.47 -7.87
N PHE A 116 -10.83 13.30 -6.78
CA PHE A 116 -12.19 13.83 -6.66
C PHE A 116 -12.26 15.23 -6.03
N LEU A 117 -11.15 15.78 -5.53
CA LEU A 117 -11.06 17.16 -5.06
C LEU A 117 -10.54 18.05 -6.18
N ASP A 118 -11.46 18.71 -6.88
CA ASP A 118 -11.15 19.50 -8.08
C ASP A 118 -10.13 20.61 -7.83
N PHE A 119 -10.19 21.26 -6.67
CA PHE A 119 -9.28 22.32 -6.29
C PHE A 119 -7.80 21.86 -6.11
N LEU A 120 -7.55 20.56 -5.98
CA LEU A 120 -6.20 19.97 -5.93
C LEU A 120 -5.72 19.47 -7.30
N ASN A 121 -6.64 19.23 -8.23
CA ASN A 121 -6.30 18.65 -9.53
C ASN A 121 -5.46 19.60 -10.39
N ILE A 122 -5.90 20.84 -10.56
CA ILE A 122 -5.20 21.84 -11.39
C ILE A 122 -3.83 22.21 -10.79
N PRO A 123 -3.72 22.58 -9.49
CA PRO A 123 -2.42 22.90 -8.90
C PRO A 123 -1.43 21.75 -8.96
N SER A 124 -1.88 20.51 -8.85
CA SER A 124 -1.01 19.34 -8.95
C SER A 124 -0.66 18.94 -10.39
N GLY A 125 -1.14 19.65 -11.40
CA GLY A 125 -0.90 19.32 -12.80
C GLY A 125 -1.71 18.12 -13.32
N ASN A 126 -2.79 17.77 -12.64
CA ASN A 126 -3.65 16.62 -12.95
C ASN A 126 -5.11 17.06 -13.20
N PRO A 127 -5.39 17.89 -14.23
CA PRO A 127 -6.71 18.51 -14.41
C PRO A 127 -7.82 17.50 -14.75
N VAL A 128 -7.46 16.32 -15.23
CA VAL A 128 -8.44 15.28 -15.60
C VAL A 128 -8.43 14.19 -14.53
N PRO A 129 -9.57 13.91 -13.87
CA PRO A 129 -9.64 12.87 -12.84
C PRO A 129 -9.38 11.48 -13.44
N ALA A 130 -8.73 10.62 -12.69
CA ALA A 130 -8.70 9.20 -13.00
C ALA A 130 -10.12 8.64 -12.86
N PRO A 131 -10.64 7.86 -13.83
CA PRO A 131 -12.01 7.32 -13.76
C PRO A 131 -12.27 6.48 -12.52
N GLU A 132 -11.23 5.84 -11.98
CA GLU A 132 -11.28 5.05 -10.76
C GLU A 132 -11.39 5.93 -9.49
N CYS A 133 -11.05 7.22 -9.59
CA CYS A 133 -11.18 8.19 -8.48
C CYS A 133 -12.51 8.94 -8.50
N ALA A 134 -12.95 9.40 -9.68
CA ALA A 134 -14.16 10.19 -9.80
C ALA A 134 -14.76 10.12 -11.20
N GLN A 135 -16.07 10.36 -11.25
CA GLN A 135 -16.82 10.58 -12.48
C GLN A 135 -17.26 12.04 -12.56
N VAL A 136 -17.36 12.58 -13.78
CA VAL A 136 -17.98 13.88 -14.02
C VAL A 136 -19.47 13.68 -14.24
N VAL A 137 -20.29 14.17 -13.32
CA VAL A 137 -21.75 14.10 -13.41
C VAL A 137 -22.29 15.53 -13.36
N ASN A 138 -22.96 15.97 -14.43
CA ASN A 138 -23.50 17.33 -14.55
C ASN A 138 -22.45 18.44 -14.27
N GLY A 139 -21.19 18.22 -14.70
CA GLY A 139 -20.09 19.18 -14.51
C GLY A 139 -19.43 19.16 -13.12
N SER A 140 -19.85 18.28 -12.22
CA SER A 140 -19.26 18.12 -10.89
C SER A 140 -18.54 16.78 -10.78
N LEU A 141 -17.46 16.76 -10.00
CA LEU A 141 -16.77 15.51 -9.67
C LEU A 141 -17.56 14.75 -8.59
N VAL A 142 -17.90 13.51 -8.90
CA VAL A 142 -18.53 12.57 -7.96
C VAL A 142 -17.51 11.49 -7.63
N PRO A 143 -17.10 11.35 -6.36
CA PRO A 143 -16.16 10.31 -5.96
C PRO A 143 -16.67 8.91 -6.29
N GLN A 144 -15.77 8.02 -6.66
CA GLN A 144 -16.08 6.59 -6.71
C GLN A 144 -16.28 6.04 -5.28
N PRO A 145 -17.25 5.14 -5.07
CA PRO A 145 -17.46 4.54 -3.77
C PRO A 145 -16.26 3.68 -3.35
N PRO A 146 -16.09 3.44 -2.05
CA PRO A 146 -15.13 2.46 -1.57
C PRO A 146 -15.37 1.09 -2.18
N SER A 147 -14.29 0.39 -2.53
CA SER A 147 -14.30 -0.99 -3.07
C SER A 147 -12.98 -1.66 -2.71
N GLU A 148 -12.78 -2.91 -3.11
CA GLU A 148 -11.50 -3.61 -2.94
C GLU A 148 -10.35 -2.91 -3.70
N GLU A 149 -10.66 -2.23 -4.80
CA GLU A 149 -9.70 -1.49 -5.61
C GLU A 149 -9.58 0.00 -5.21
N ASN A 150 -10.49 0.49 -4.35
CA ASN A 150 -10.56 1.87 -3.89
C ASN A 150 -10.72 1.92 -2.37
N ILE A 151 -9.61 1.75 -1.65
CA ILE A 151 -9.58 1.61 -0.21
C ILE A 151 -9.40 2.97 0.44
N PHE A 152 -10.31 3.36 1.34
CA PHE A 152 -10.18 4.55 2.19
C PHE A 152 -9.53 4.16 3.51
N ILE A 153 -8.46 4.85 3.87
CA ILE A 153 -7.66 4.56 5.07
C ILE A 153 -7.64 5.81 5.94
N PRO A 154 -8.40 5.82 7.05
CA PRO A 154 -8.45 6.97 7.94
C PRO A 154 -7.08 7.24 8.58
N ALA A 155 -6.90 8.43 9.12
CA ALA A 155 -5.71 8.81 9.89
C ALA A 155 -5.40 7.77 10.98
N GLY A 156 -4.16 7.25 10.98
CA GLY A 156 -3.74 6.19 11.90
C GLY A 156 -4.29 4.80 11.61
N GLY A 157 -5.10 4.65 10.56
CA GLY A 157 -5.68 3.37 10.14
C GLY A 157 -4.70 2.48 9.37
N THR A 158 -5.10 1.23 9.22
CA THR A 158 -4.37 0.22 8.43
C THR A 158 -5.33 -0.52 7.52
N ALA A 159 -4.79 -1.03 6.40
CA ALA A 159 -5.50 -1.96 5.53
C ALA A 159 -4.52 -2.98 4.95
N THR A 160 -5.04 -4.08 4.43
CA THR A 160 -4.25 -5.09 3.72
C THR A 160 -4.80 -5.29 2.32
N LEU A 161 -3.91 -5.51 1.36
CA LEU A 161 -4.26 -5.75 -0.03
C LEU A 161 -3.39 -6.87 -0.58
N PRO A 162 -3.96 -8.02 -0.98
CA PRO A 162 -3.24 -9.06 -1.69
C PRO A 162 -2.94 -8.61 -3.13
N LEU A 163 -1.74 -8.87 -3.62
CA LEU A 163 -1.39 -8.65 -5.02
C LEU A 163 -1.72 -9.93 -5.81
N GLU A 164 -2.80 -9.87 -6.57
CA GLU A 164 -3.32 -11.03 -7.29
C GLU A 164 -2.73 -11.20 -8.70
N HIS A 165 -2.07 -10.18 -9.23
CA HIS A 165 -1.65 -10.14 -10.63
C HIS A 165 -0.15 -9.89 -10.81
N GLU A 166 0.46 -10.56 -11.79
CA GLU A 166 1.84 -10.35 -12.25
C GLU A 166 1.93 -9.24 -13.30
N ILE A 167 1.27 -8.11 -13.04
CA ILE A 167 1.30 -6.95 -13.93
C ILE A 167 1.77 -5.70 -13.19
N VAL A 168 2.25 -4.72 -13.93
CA VAL A 168 2.56 -3.42 -13.36
C VAL A 168 1.27 -2.78 -12.85
N ALA A 169 1.15 -2.65 -11.54
CA ALA A 169 0.02 -2.00 -10.89
C ALA A 169 0.39 -0.57 -10.48
N ARG A 170 -0.56 0.34 -10.63
CA ARG A 170 -0.43 1.74 -10.24
C ARG A 170 -1.50 2.06 -9.23
N TYR A 171 -1.10 2.68 -8.12
CA TYR A 171 -2.03 3.17 -7.11
C TYR A 171 -1.79 4.65 -6.86
N GLN A 172 -2.88 5.38 -6.65
CA GLN A 172 -2.81 6.80 -6.26
C GLN A 172 -3.78 7.09 -5.13
N CYS A 173 -3.56 8.20 -4.43
CA CYS A 173 -4.56 8.79 -3.56
C CYS A 173 -5.52 9.63 -4.40
N CYS A 174 -6.83 9.37 -4.30
CA CYS A 174 -7.85 10.13 -5.01
C CYS A 174 -8.17 11.48 -4.35
N ILE A 175 -7.62 11.74 -3.16
CA ILE A 175 -7.67 13.05 -2.50
C ILE A 175 -6.47 13.89 -2.96
N HIS A 176 -5.27 13.32 -2.88
CA HIS A 176 -3.99 13.96 -3.16
C HIS A 176 -3.32 13.29 -4.38
N PRO A 177 -3.65 13.70 -5.62
CA PRO A 177 -3.34 12.92 -6.83
C PRO A 177 -1.85 12.81 -7.20
N TRP A 178 -0.97 13.52 -6.49
CA TRP A 178 0.48 13.36 -6.60
C TRP A 178 1.03 12.24 -5.72
N MET A 179 0.26 11.74 -4.71
CA MET A 179 0.64 10.58 -3.92
C MET A 179 0.43 9.32 -4.78
N ARG A 180 1.53 8.75 -5.24
CA ARG A 180 1.54 7.67 -6.23
C ARG A 180 2.52 6.60 -5.87
N ILE A 181 2.22 5.36 -6.24
CA ILE A 181 3.12 4.23 -6.17
C ILE A 181 2.96 3.35 -7.41
N THR A 182 4.07 2.84 -7.90
CA THR A 182 4.09 1.81 -8.95
C THR A 182 4.62 0.52 -8.35
N ILE A 183 3.89 -0.57 -8.55
CA ILE A 183 4.28 -1.91 -8.16
C ILE A 183 4.63 -2.66 -9.43
N THR A 184 5.87 -3.08 -9.54
CA THR A 184 6.37 -3.84 -10.70
C THR A 184 6.51 -5.30 -10.29
N PRO A 185 6.09 -6.26 -11.13
CA PRO A 185 6.34 -7.66 -10.87
C PRO A 185 7.84 -7.92 -10.70
N LYS A 186 8.17 -8.71 -9.70
CA LYS A 186 9.52 -9.24 -9.58
C LYS A 186 9.64 -10.39 -10.56
N ASP A 187 10.47 -10.23 -11.61
CA ASP A 187 10.73 -11.29 -12.56
C ASP A 187 11.19 -12.54 -11.80
N GLN A 188 10.45 -13.62 -11.95
CA GLN A 188 10.90 -14.93 -11.55
C GLN A 188 11.95 -15.38 -12.58
N HIS A 189 13.17 -14.86 -12.47
CA HIS A 189 14.27 -15.51 -13.15
C HIS A 189 14.32 -16.94 -12.63
N HIS A 190 13.91 -17.86 -13.47
CA HIS A 190 14.16 -19.27 -13.29
C HIS A 190 15.64 -19.44 -12.96
N GLU A 191 15.93 -19.67 -11.70
CA GLU A 191 17.18 -20.27 -11.30
C GLU A 191 17.17 -21.71 -11.83
N GLN A 192 17.47 -21.84 -13.13
CA GLN A 192 17.80 -23.13 -13.71
C GLN A 192 19.18 -23.51 -13.17
N VAL A 193 19.16 -24.18 -12.04
CA VAL A 193 20.33 -24.90 -11.55
C VAL A 193 20.64 -26.01 -12.55
N HIS A 194 21.74 -25.85 -13.28
CA HIS A 194 22.37 -26.89 -14.09
C HIS A 194 23.21 -27.80 -13.18
#